data_a175facc949bb3b64498d15d6871ca1f
#
_entry.id   a175facc949bb3b64498d15d6871ca1f
#
_cell.length_a   1.000
_cell.length_b   1.000
_cell.length_c   1.000
_cell.angle_alpha   90.00
_cell.angle_beta   90.00
_cell.angle_gamma   90.00
#
_symmetry.space_group_name_H-M   'P 1'
#
loop_
_entity.id
_entity.type
_entity.pdbx_description
1 polymer ?
#
loop_
_entity_poly.entity_id
_entity_poly.type
_entity_poly.pdbx_seq_one_letter_code
_entity_poly.pdbx_strand_id
1 'polypeptide(L)'
;ICCACWGSWANTQKMVAAKQWSFELFYWDLTVGLFLTALLGAVTLGSMGSEGRTFFQDLAVMDWSSIQYAFLGGVVWNFGNIFLTAAIAVAGMSVGFPIGGGLAWIGGIVFNYLLISLAGQTYQGNLVFTMEWCVSHHYRYLDLRKSIWKVIIR
;
A
#
# COMPACT_ATOMS: atom_id res chain seq x y z
N ILE A 1 11.57 -0.92 -9.88
CA ILE A 1 11.99 -0.90 -8.45
C ILE A 1 10.75 -0.93 -7.55
N CYS A 2 9.81 0.01 -7.68
CA CYS A 2 8.62 0.11 -6.82
C CYS A 2 7.81 -1.20 -6.75
N CYS A 3 7.49 -1.84 -7.88
CA CYS A 3 6.75 -3.11 -7.91
C CYS A 3 7.48 -4.25 -7.18
N ALA A 4 8.82 -4.29 -7.27
CA ALA A 4 9.60 -5.29 -6.57
C ALA A 4 9.57 -5.07 -5.05
N CYS A 5 9.69 -3.82 -4.59
CA CYS A 5 9.56 -3.48 -3.18
C CYS A 5 8.17 -3.77 -2.64
N TRP A 6 7.11 -3.40 -3.38
CA TRP A 6 5.73 -3.69 -3.02
C TRP A 6 5.41 -5.19 -2.94
N GLY A 7 5.95 -5.97 -3.86
CA GLY A 7 5.73 -7.42 -3.88
C GLY A 7 6.53 -8.19 -2.82
N SER A 8 7.61 -7.61 -2.30
CA SER A 8 8.56 -8.32 -1.44
C SER A 8 8.49 -7.95 0.05
N TRP A 9 7.97 -6.77 0.42
CA TRP A 9 7.98 -6.33 1.83
C TRP A 9 7.26 -7.30 2.78
N ALA A 10 6.14 -7.87 2.37
CA ALA A 10 5.38 -8.81 3.20
C ALA A 10 6.11 -10.14 3.44
N ASN A 11 7.09 -10.49 2.59
CA ASN A 11 7.92 -11.68 2.80
C ASN A 11 8.85 -11.51 3.99
N THR A 12 9.29 -10.29 4.29
CA THR A 12 10.19 -10.01 5.41
C THR A 12 9.53 -10.36 6.75
N GLN A 13 8.21 -10.19 6.88
CA GLN A 13 7.46 -10.61 8.06
C GLN A 13 7.53 -12.12 8.31
N LYS A 14 7.66 -12.93 7.25
CA LYS A 14 7.77 -14.39 7.36
C LYS A 14 9.19 -14.90 7.60
N MET A 15 10.19 -14.10 7.32
CA MET A 15 11.60 -14.47 7.53
C MET A 15 11.95 -14.52 9.02
N VAL A 16 11.17 -13.86 9.86
CA VAL A 16 11.34 -13.87 11.30
C VAL A 16 10.35 -14.83 11.92
N ALA A 17 10.86 -15.74 12.76
CA ALA A 17 10.01 -16.72 13.45
C ALA A 17 9.03 -15.98 14.39
N ALA A 18 7.72 -16.23 14.24
CA ALA A 18 6.66 -15.58 15.00
C ALA A 18 6.80 -15.75 16.53
N LYS A 19 7.55 -16.75 16.99
CA LYS A 19 7.86 -16.98 18.41
C LYS A 19 8.94 -16.02 18.95
N GLN A 20 9.78 -15.47 18.06
CA GLN A 20 10.89 -14.59 18.45
C GLN A 20 10.56 -13.11 18.23
N TRP A 21 9.67 -12.82 17.28
CA TRP A 21 9.30 -11.46 16.92
C TRP A 21 7.80 -11.38 16.64
N SER A 22 7.05 -10.72 17.52
CA SER A 22 5.62 -10.52 17.32
C SER A 22 5.37 -9.57 16.14
N PHE A 23 4.17 -9.64 15.53
CA PHE A 23 3.86 -8.78 14.38
C PHE A 23 3.88 -7.29 14.76
N GLU A 24 3.60 -6.95 16.01
CA GLU A 24 3.63 -5.59 16.53
C GLU A 24 5.07 -5.03 16.51
N LEU A 25 6.04 -5.82 16.95
CA LEU A 25 7.45 -5.43 16.92
C LEU A 25 7.95 -5.31 15.47
N PHE A 26 7.61 -6.29 14.62
CA PHE A 26 7.90 -6.21 13.19
C PHE A 26 7.33 -4.93 12.56
N TYR A 27 6.11 -4.55 12.94
CA TYR A 27 5.46 -3.36 12.41
C TYR A 27 6.17 -2.08 12.85
N TRP A 28 6.67 -2.01 14.09
CA TRP A 28 7.50 -0.90 14.55
C TRP A 28 8.78 -0.76 13.73
N ASP A 29 9.50 -1.85 13.53
CA ASP A 29 10.73 -1.86 12.72
C ASP A 29 10.46 -1.44 11.28
N LEU A 30 9.38 -1.96 10.69
CA LEU A 30 8.93 -1.57 9.35
C LEU A 30 8.66 -0.07 9.26
N THR A 31 7.95 0.49 10.22
CA THR A 31 7.57 1.90 10.25
C THR A 31 8.79 2.80 10.39
N VAL A 32 9.70 2.45 11.29
CA VAL A 32 10.98 3.18 11.48
C VAL A 32 11.82 3.10 10.20
N GLY A 33 11.92 1.91 9.60
CA GLY A 33 12.66 1.69 8.35
C GLY A 33 12.09 2.52 7.19
N LEU A 34 10.77 2.57 7.05
CA LEU A 34 10.08 3.40 6.04
C LEU A 34 10.36 4.88 6.25
N PHE A 35 10.25 5.36 7.50
CA PHE A 35 10.53 6.75 7.84
C PHE A 35 11.96 7.16 7.50
N LEU A 36 12.93 6.35 7.94
CA LEU A 36 14.35 6.63 7.66
C LEU A 36 14.67 6.59 6.16
N THR A 37 14.12 5.61 5.44
CA THR A 37 14.31 5.49 3.99
C THR A 37 13.68 6.66 3.24
N ALA A 38 12.47 7.08 3.64
CA ALA A 38 11.81 8.23 3.06
C ALA A 38 12.58 9.53 3.32
N LEU A 39 13.07 9.72 4.55
CA LEU A 39 13.88 10.88 4.92
C LEU A 39 15.20 10.93 4.13
N LEU A 40 15.91 9.81 4.06
CA LEU A 40 17.15 9.70 3.28
C LEU A 40 16.88 9.96 1.79
N GLY A 41 15.80 9.39 1.24
CA GLY A 41 15.41 9.63 -0.15
C GLY A 41 15.06 11.09 -0.42
N ALA A 42 14.35 11.75 0.48
CA ALA A 42 14.00 13.17 0.36
C ALA A 42 15.24 14.07 0.38
N VAL A 43 16.15 13.82 1.33
CA VAL A 43 17.38 14.65 1.48
C VAL A 43 18.39 14.38 0.36
N THR A 44 18.48 13.16 -0.14
CA THR A 44 19.45 12.78 -1.18
C THR A 44 18.83 12.92 -2.58
N LEU A 45 17.99 11.98 -2.97
CA LEU A 45 17.41 11.89 -4.31
C LEU A 45 16.48 13.07 -4.62
N GLY A 46 15.71 13.53 -3.64
CA GLY A 46 14.83 14.69 -3.76
C GLY A 46 15.57 16.02 -3.79
N SER A 47 16.88 16.05 -3.54
CA SER A 47 17.69 17.28 -3.52
C SER A 47 18.81 17.31 -4.57
N MET A 48 19.06 16.18 -5.28
CA MET A 48 20.18 16.03 -6.24
C MET A 48 19.78 16.27 -7.70
N GLY A 49 18.54 16.69 -7.99
CA GLY A 49 18.06 16.97 -9.35
C GLY A 49 18.52 18.35 -9.85
N SER A 50 18.77 18.46 -11.16
CA SER A 50 18.99 19.73 -11.85
C SER A 50 17.69 20.41 -12.29
N GLU A 51 16.60 19.70 -12.29
CA GLU A 51 15.28 20.19 -12.71
C GLU A 51 14.30 20.13 -11.53
N GLY A 52 13.53 21.19 -11.34
CA GLY A 52 12.56 21.30 -10.26
C GLY A 52 13.12 21.89 -8.96
N ARG A 53 12.29 21.91 -7.92
CA ARG A 53 12.67 22.40 -6.60
C ARG A 53 13.33 21.30 -5.78
N THR A 54 14.30 21.66 -4.98
CA THR A 54 14.86 20.72 -3.99
C THR A 54 13.87 20.48 -2.85
N PHE A 55 14.02 19.37 -2.14
CA PHE A 55 13.16 19.02 -1.00
C PHE A 55 13.03 20.17 0.03
N PHE A 56 14.14 20.83 0.36
CA PHE A 56 14.12 21.94 1.31
C PHE A 56 13.43 23.18 0.78
N GLN A 57 13.56 23.47 -0.51
CA GLN A 57 12.86 24.58 -1.16
C GLN A 57 11.35 24.32 -1.23
N ASP A 58 10.96 23.09 -1.50
CA ASP A 58 9.56 22.70 -1.55
C ASP A 58 8.92 22.75 -0.16
N LEU A 59 9.65 22.28 0.86
CA LEU A 59 9.22 22.36 2.25
C LEU A 59 9.03 23.82 2.73
N ALA A 60 9.88 24.74 2.28
CA ALA A 60 9.79 26.16 2.65
C ALA A 60 8.57 26.88 2.05
N VAL A 61 8.05 26.37 0.93
CA VAL A 61 6.89 26.97 0.21
C VAL A 61 5.60 26.21 0.48
N MET A 62 5.69 25.07 1.19
CA MET A 62 4.55 24.20 1.44
C MET A 62 3.50 24.89 2.31
N ASP A 63 2.25 24.86 1.85
CA ASP A 63 1.12 25.38 2.60
C ASP A 63 0.75 24.46 3.77
N TRP A 64 0.36 25.06 4.90
CA TRP A 64 0.00 24.33 6.11
C TRP A 64 -1.15 23.34 5.91
N SER A 65 -2.13 23.69 5.07
CA SER A 65 -3.24 22.78 4.74
C SER A 65 -2.76 21.51 4.04
N SER A 66 -1.79 21.63 3.13
CA SER A 66 -1.20 20.49 2.43
C SER A 66 -0.47 19.54 3.39
N ILE A 67 0.21 20.10 4.39
CA ILE A 67 0.87 19.28 5.46
C ILE A 67 -0.16 18.51 6.26
N GLN A 68 -1.27 19.17 6.65
CA GLN A 68 -2.34 18.53 7.41
C GLN A 68 -2.99 17.37 6.63
N TYR A 69 -3.29 17.57 5.34
CA TYR A 69 -3.85 16.51 4.49
C TYR A 69 -2.87 15.35 4.27
N ALA A 70 -1.60 15.64 4.08
CA ALA A 70 -0.57 14.61 3.96
C ALA A 70 -0.44 13.80 5.25
N PHE A 71 -0.45 14.46 6.41
CA PHE A 71 -0.42 13.81 7.72
C PHE A 71 -1.66 12.92 7.95
N LEU A 72 -2.86 13.45 7.67
CA LEU A 72 -4.10 12.70 7.81
C LEU A 72 -4.12 11.48 6.89
N GLY A 73 -3.70 11.65 5.64
CA GLY A 73 -3.55 10.54 4.68
C GLY A 73 -2.58 9.47 5.19
N GLY A 74 -1.46 9.88 5.77
CA GLY A 74 -0.49 8.97 6.39
C GLY A 74 -1.08 8.20 7.58
N VAL A 75 -1.86 8.86 8.44
CA VAL A 75 -2.56 8.21 9.56
C VAL A 75 -3.55 7.16 9.07
N VAL A 76 -4.42 7.50 8.12
CA VAL A 76 -5.40 6.58 7.55
C VAL A 76 -4.71 5.38 6.87
N TRP A 77 -3.66 5.64 6.08
CA TRP A 77 -2.87 4.59 5.44
C TRP A 77 -2.23 3.65 6.48
N ASN A 78 -1.71 4.20 7.56
CA ASN A 78 -1.06 3.44 8.62
C ASN A 78 -2.04 2.51 9.35
N PHE A 79 -3.26 2.97 9.63
CA PHE A 79 -4.33 2.11 10.16
C PHE A 79 -4.61 0.92 9.25
N GLY A 80 -4.79 1.14 7.94
CA GLY A 80 -4.99 0.07 6.97
C GLY A 80 -3.84 -0.92 6.94
N ASN A 81 -2.62 -0.43 7.05
CA ASN A 81 -1.41 -1.24 7.01
C ASN A 81 -1.22 -2.09 8.28
N ILE A 82 -1.57 -1.57 9.46
CA ILE A 82 -1.59 -2.34 10.71
C ILE A 82 -2.56 -3.53 10.60
N PHE A 83 -3.79 -3.28 10.13
CA PHE A 83 -4.77 -4.36 9.94
C PHE A 83 -4.32 -5.40 8.92
N LEU A 84 -3.69 -4.96 7.83
CA LEU A 84 -3.14 -5.86 6.81
C LEU A 84 -2.03 -6.74 7.41
N THR A 85 -1.11 -6.15 8.17
CA THR A 85 0.00 -6.87 8.82
C THR A 85 -0.52 -7.86 9.86
N ALA A 86 -1.53 -7.48 10.65
CA ALA A 86 -2.20 -8.37 11.59
C ALA A 86 -2.93 -9.52 10.87
N ALA A 87 -3.64 -9.24 9.78
CA ALA A 87 -4.30 -10.27 8.97
C ALA A 87 -3.31 -11.26 8.37
N ILE A 88 -2.13 -10.79 7.93
CA ILE A 88 -1.04 -11.67 7.46
C ILE A 88 -0.50 -12.55 8.60
N ALA A 89 -0.36 -12.00 9.80
CA ALA A 89 0.11 -12.75 10.96
C ALA A 89 -0.86 -13.88 11.36
N VAL A 90 -2.17 -13.60 11.34
CA VAL A 90 -3.22 -14.55 11.77
C VAL A 90 -3.60 -15.54 10.66
N ALA A 91 -3.90 -15.07 9.46
CA ALA A 91 -4.44 -15.86 8.35
C ALA A 91 -3.37 -16.31 7.34
N GLY A 92 -2.15 -15.82 7.50
CA GLY A 92 -1.06 -16.02 6.55
C GLY A 92 -1.13 -15.10 5.33
N MET A 93 0.03 -14.88 4.70
CA MET A 93 0.18 -13.95 3.58
C MET A 93 -0.70 -14.32 2.37
N SER A 94 -0.88 -15.61 2.14
CA SER A 94 -1.68 -16.10 1.00
C SER A 94 -3.19 -15.84 1.13
N VAL A 95 -3.68 -15.51 2.31
CA VAL A 95 -5.08 -15.13 2.57
C VAL A 95 -5.19 -13.64 2.88
N GLY A 96 -4.42 -13.16 3.85
CA GLY A 96 -4.52 -11.80 4.35
C GLY A 96 -4.17 -10.76 3.29
N PHE A 97 -3.12 -10.99 2.51
CA PHE A 97 -2.68 -10.03 1.51
C PHE A 97 -3.65 -9.86 0.33
N PRO A 98 -4.14 -10.95 -0.33
CA PRO A 98 -5.11 -10.80 -1.43
C PRO A 98 -6.44 -10.22 -0.99
N ILE A 99 -6.95 -10.62 0.17
CA ILE A 99 -8.24 -10.11 0.66
C ILE A 99 -8.09 -8.65 1.09
N GLY A 100 -7.14 -8.34 1.97
CA GLY A 100 -6.94 -6.98 2.47
C GLY A 100 -6.48 -6.02 1.37
N GLY A 101 -5.50 -6.39 0.57
CA GLY A 101 -5.02 -5.58 -0.54
C GLY A 101 -6.06 -5.42 -1.67
N GLY A 102 -6.79 -6.50 -1.99
CA GLY A 102 -7.86 -6.45 -2.99
C GLY A 102 -9.01 -5.54 -2.59
N LEU A 103 -9.47 -5.63 -1.33
CA LEU A 103 -10.51 -4.75 -0.80
C LEU A 103 -10.04 -3.28 -0.76
N ALA A 104 -8.81 -3.03 -0.33
CA ALA A 104 -8.24 -1.69 -0.31
C ALA A 104 -8.15 -1.09 -1.72
N TRP A 105 -7.78 -1.89 -2.71
CA TRP A 105 -7.67 -1.45 -4.08
C TRP A 105 -9.02 -1.11 -4.70
N ILE A 106 -9.99 -2.02 -4.60
CA ILE A 106 -11.36 -1.79 -5.09
C ILE A 106 -12.00 -0.61 -4.36
N GLY A 107 -11.87 -0.57 -3.04
CA GLY A 107 -12.37 0.55 -2.21
C GLY A 107 -11.75 1.89 -2.61
N GLY A 108 -10.44 1.91 -2.89
CA GLY A 108 -9.73 3.11 -3.36
C GLY A 108 -10.26 3.62 -4.70
N ILE A 109 -10.54 2.74 -5.65
CA ILE A 109 -11.12 3.11 -6.96
C ILE A 109 -12.52 3.70 -6.79
N VAL A 110 -13.38 3.02 -6.00
CA VAL A 110 -14.75 3.51 -5.72
C VAL A 110 -14.71 4.87 -5.03
N PHE A 111 -13.88 5.00 -3.99
CA PHE A 111 -13.75 6.24 -3.24
C PHE A 111 -13.26 7.39 -4.09
N ASN A 112 -12.25 7.16 -4.91
CA ASN A 112 -11.72 8.17 -5.83
C ASN A 112 -12.76 8.61 -6.88
N TYR A 113 -13.51 7.65 -7.42
CA TYR A 113 -14.61 7.95 -8.33
C TYR A 113 -15.69 8.83 -7.67
N LEU A 114 -16.10 8.50 -6.43
CA LEU A 114 -17.07 9.28 -5.68
C LEU A 114 -16.57 10.70 -5.42
N LEU A 115 -15.32 10.88 -5.02
CA LEU A 115 -14.73 12.20 -4.78
C LEU A 115 -14.70 13.06 -6.06
N ILE A 116 -14.29 12.49 -7.19
CA ILE A 116 -14.25 13.20 -8.47
C ILE A 116 -15.67 13.61 -8.89
N SER A 117 -16.65 12.69 -8.72
CA SER A 117 -18.05 12.95 -9.04
C SER A 117 -18.64 14.04 -8.14
N LEU A 118 -18.35 14.03 -6.84
CA LEU A 118 -18.81 15.06 -5.89
C LEU A 118 -18.15 16.42 -6.16
N ALA A 119 -16.94 16.44 -6.68
CA ALA A 119 -16.25 17.66 -7.12
C ALA A 119 -16.78 18.22 -8.45
N GLY A 120 -17.80 17.60 -9.06
CA GLY A 120 -18.37 18.01 -10.34
C GLY A 120 -17.45 17.77 -11.55
N GLN A 121 -16.42 16.97 -11.38
CA GLN A 121 -15.50 16.61 -12.46
C GLN A 121 -15.92 15.28 -13.11
N THR A 122 -15.69 15.17 -14.41
CA THR A 122 -15.92 13.92 -15.14
C THR A 122 -14.72 13.01 -14.99
N TYR A 123 -14.97 11.76 -14.57
CA TYR A 123 -13.94 10.74 -14.51
C TYR A 123 -13.42 10.43 -15.91
N GLN A 124 -12.11 10.61 -16.12
CA GLN A 124 -11.46 10.30 -17.39
C GLN A 124 -11.11 8.80 -17.42
N GLY A 125 -12.07 7.98 -17.79
CA GLY A 125 -11.87 6.53 -17.91
C GLY A 125 -13.20 5.77 -17.91
N ASN A 126 -13.17 4.52 -18.38
CA ASN A 126 -14.33 3.66 -18.31
C ASN A 126 -14.33 2.93 -16.95
N LEU A 127 -15.13 3.44 -16.01
CA LEU A 127 -15.26 2.87 -14.66
C LEU A 127 -15.69 1.40 -14.69
N VAL A 128 -16.63 1.06 -15.57
CA VAL A 128 -17.15 -0.32 -15.71
C VAL A 128 -16.02 -1.26 -16.12
N PHE A 129 -15.25 -0.88 -17.13
CA PHE A 129 -14.10 -1.67 -17.60
C PHE A 129 -13.03 -1.80 -16.50
N THR A 130 -12.73 -0.72 -15.77
CA THR A 130 -11.77 -0.74 -14.68
C THR A 130 -12.22 -1.66 -13.55
N MET A 131 -13.50 -1.62 -13.19
CA MET A 131 -14.09 -2.48 -12.16
C MET A 131 -14.14 -3.94 -12.59
N GLU A 132 -14.58 -4.23 -13.81
CA GLU A 132 -14.59 -5.60 -14.37
C GLU A 132 -13.17 -6.19 -14.39
N TRP A 133 -12.20 -5.40 -14.81
CA TRP A 133 -10.80 -5.83 -14.85
C TRP A 133 -10.28 -6.13 -13.44
N CYS A 134 -10.50 -5.27 -12.46
CA CYS A 134 -10.08 -5.47 -11.06
C CYS A 134 -10.74 -6.70 -10.45
N VAL A 135 -12.05 -6.86 -10.64
CA VAL A 135 -12.81 -7.99 -10.11
C VAL A 135 -12.38 -9.29 -10.77
N SER A 136 -12.23 -9.32 -12.09
CA SER A 136 -11.82 -10.52 -12.82
C SER A 136 -10.40 -10.97 -12.45
N HIS A 137 -9.47 -10.02 -12.26
CA HIS A 137 -8.11 -10.32 -11.79
C HIS A 137 -8.11 -10.88 -10.37
N HIS A 138 -8.92 -10.32 -9.49
CA HIS A 138 -9.05 -10.81 -8.12
C HIS A 138 -9.61 -12.23 -8.07
N TYR A 139 -10.66 -12.53 -8.85
CA TYR A 139 -11.23 -13.89 -8.95
C TYR A 139 -10.24 -14.89 -9.55
N ARG A 140 -9.53 -14.55 -10.62
CA ARG A 140 -8.47 -15.41 -11.20
C ARG A 140 -7.39 -15.75 -10.20
N TYR A 141 -6.99 -14.79 -9.38
CA TYR A 141 -5.99 -15.03 -8.35
C TYR A 141 -6.48 -16.02 -7.29
N LEU A 142 -7.74 -15.89 -6.85
CA LEU A 142 -8.35 -16.82 -5.89
C LEU A 142 -8.51 -18.24 -6.47
N ASP A 143 -8.84 -18.37 -7.75
CA ASP A 143 -8.99 -19.66 -8.42
C ASP A 143 -7.65 -20.37 -8.66
N LEU A 144 -6.62 -19.65 -9.07
CA LEU A 144 -5.25 -20.15 -9.17
C LEU A 144 -4.79 -20.72 -7.82
N ARG A 145 -5.10 -20.03 -6.74
CA ARG A 145 -4.78 -20.46 -5.40
C ARG A 145 -5.49 -21.76 -4.99
N LYS A 146 -6.78 -21.89 -5.29
CA LYS A 146 -7.54 -23.15 -5.04
C LYS A 146 -6.95 -24.32 -5.83
N SER A 147 -6.50 -24.06 -7.06
CA SER A 147 -5.85 -25.03 -7.92
C SER A 147 -4.52 -25.52 -7.35
N ILE A 148 -3.66 -24.57 -6.92
CA ILE A 148 -2.35 -24.88 -6.30
C ILE A 148 -2.55 -25.65 -4.98
N TRP A 149 -3.52 -25.27 -4.15
CA TRP A 149 -3.84 -25.95 -2.90
C TRP A 149 -4.27 -27.42 -3.11
N LYS A 150 -5.06 -27.68 -4.15
CA LYS A 150 -5.46 -29.06 -4.51
C LYS A 150 -4.28 -29.93 -4.97
N VAL A 151 -3.23 -29.31 -5.53
CA VAL A 151 -2.02 -30.05 -5.96
C VAL A 151 -1.09 -30.33 -4.78
N ILE A 152 -1.02 -29.43 -3.80
CA ILE A 152 -0.12 -29.56 -2.63
C ILE A 152 -0.68 -30.59 -1.60
N ILE A 153 -2.00 -30.75 -1.51
CA ILE A 153 -2.65 -31.66 -0.54
C ILE A 153 -2.78 -33.10 -1.09
N ARG A 154 -2.50 -33.33 -2.36
CA ARG A 154 -2.38 -34.69 -2.94
C ARG A 154 -0.96 -35.21 -2.81
#